data_5e035dbb7a6a3cc91e1231ffe0c1d950
#
_entry.id   5e035dbb7a6a3cc91e1231ffe0c1d950
#
_cell.length_a   1.000
_cell.length_b   1.000
_cell.length_c   1.000
_cell.angle_alpha   90.00
_cell.angle_beta   90.00
_cell.angle_gamma   90.00
#
_symmetry.space_group_name_H-M   'P 1'
#
loop_
_entity.id
_entity.type
_entity.pdbx_description
1 polymer ?
#
loop_
_entity_poly.entity_id
_entity_poly.type
_entity_poly.pdbx_seq_one_letter_code
_entity_poly.pdbx_strand_id
1 'polypeptide(L)'
;MIYRNMVPGTFLARPNRFIAHVEIDGQTEIVHVKNTGRCRELLPIRAQVWCQKSDNPSRKTKYDLITVRKGHRLINMDSQAPNAAAREWLQSGGLGAVSDLKAETTHGDSRFDFSFTLDGRKCFLEVKGVTLENEGICAFPDAPTERGAKHLRGLQKCAEDGFGAYVLFVIQMSDVKYLHPNDSTDPDFGKALRKASAAGVQVLAADCMITENSMDINSFVPVTL
;
A
#
# COMPACT_ATOMS: atom_id res chain seq x y z
N MET A 1 3.48 -4.46 -11.45
CA MET A 1 4.31 -5.57 -10.89
C MET A 1 3.60 -6.91 -11.01
N ILE A 2 4.35 -8.02 -11.17
CA ILE A 2 3.78 -9.35 -11.44
C ILE A 2 4.32 -10.36 -10.42
N TYR A 3 3.44 -11.17 -9.85
CA TYR A 3 3.78 -12.32 -9.02
C TYR A 3 3.84 -13.60 -9.88
N ARG A 4 4.81 -14.46 -9.60
CA ARG A 4 4.96 -15.77 -10.28
C ARG A 4 4.44 -16.89 -9.36
N ASN A 5 4.16 -18.06 -9.96
CA ASN A 5 3.78 -19.26 -9.21
C ASN A 5 2.56 -19.05 -8.31
N MET A 6 1.56 -18.35 -8.80
CA MET A 6 0.32 -18.11 -8.07
C MET A 6 -0.60 -19.33 -8.13
N VAL A 7 -1.21 -19.66 -7.01
CA VAL A 7 -2.20 -20.75 -6.88
C VAL A 7 -3.46 -20.22 -6.20
N PRO A 8 -4.65 -20.63 -6.64
CA PRO A 8 -5.90 -20.31 -5.98
C PRO A 8 -6.05 -21.10 -4.68
N GLY A 9 -6.81 -20.55 -3.73
CA GLY A 9 -7.15 -21.23 -2.50
C GLY A 9 -8.39 -20.65 -1.85
N THR A 10 -8.83 -21.27 -0.77
CA THR A 10 -9.96 -20.85 0.05
C THR A 10 -9.47 -20.54 1.45
N PHE A 11 -9.69 -19.31 1.92
CA PHE A 11 -9.32 -18.90 3.26
C PHE A 11 -10.14 -19.61 4.32
N LEU A 12 -9.48 -20.18 5.33
CA LEU A 12 -10.13 -20.93 6.42
C LEU A 12 -10.05 -20.20 7.76
N ALA A 13 -8.86 -19.70 8.12
CA ALA A 13 -8.64 -19.03 9.40
C ALA A 13 -7.37 -18.16 9.38
N ARG A 14 -7.31 -17.17 10.28
CA ARG A 14 -6.11 -16.36 10.54
C ARG A 14 -5.78 -16.40 12.04
N PRO A 15 -5.00 -17.42 12.51
CA PRO A 15 -4.67 -17.59 13.93
C PRO A 15 -3.92 -16.41 14.53
N ASN A 16 -3.11 -15.73 13.74
CA ASN A 16 -2.39 -14.53 14.13
C ASN A 16 -2.13 -13.62 12.91
N ARG A 17 -1.50 -12.46 13.11
CA ARG A 17 -1.28 -11.48 12.04
C ARG A 17 -0.35 -11.94 10.92
N PHE A 18 0.45 -12.99 11.13
CA PHE A 18 1.44 -13.46 10.17
C PHE A 18 1.07 -14.75 9.46
N ILE A 19 0.08 -15.49 9.98
CA ILE A 19 -0.29 -16.81 9.51
C ILE A 19 -1.76 -16.87 9.14
N ALA A 20 -2.04 -17.47 7.99
CA ALA A 20 -3.37 -17.90 7.57
C ALA A 20 -3.39 -19.41 7.30
N HIS A 21 -4.53 -20.04 7.51
CA HIS A 21 -4.83 -21.38 7.03
C HIS A 21 -5.65 -21.25 5.74
N VAL A 22 -5.19 -21.85 4.66
CA VAL A 22 -5.80 -21.79 3.35
C VAL A 22 -5.90 -23.20 2.80
N GLU A 23 -7.07 -23.57 2.29
CA GLU A 23 -7.25 -24.81 1.53
C GLU A 23 -6.71 -24.58 0.11
N ILE A 24 -5.70 -25.36 -0.27
CA ILE A 24 -5.08 -25.36 -1.60
C ILE A 24 -5.06 -26.81 -2.07
N ASP A 25 -5.62 -27.09 -3.24
CA ASP A 25 -5.73 -28.45 -3.81
C ASP A 25 -6.33 -29.49 -2.84
N GLY A 26 -7.34 -29.07 -2.06
CA GLY A 26 -8.04 -29.92 -1.07
C GLY A 26 -7.25 -30.16 0.23
N GLN A 27 -6.10 -29.53 0.42
CA GLN A 27 -5.30 -29.66 1.63
C GLN A 27 -5.21 -28.32 2.37
N THR A 28 -5.23 -28.36 3.71
CA THR A 28 -5.02 -27.18 4.53
C THR A 28 -3.53 -26.87 4.61
N GLU A 29 -3.12 -25.74 4.04
CA GLU A 29 -1.76 -25.23 4.05
C GLU A 29 -1.60 -24.06 5.03
N ILE A 30 -0.42 -23.98 5.66
CA ILE A 30 -0.02 -22.83 6.50
C ILE A 30 0.62 -21.79 5.58
N VAL A 31 -0.02 -20.64 5.47
CA VAL A 31 0.33 -19.56 4.54
C VAL A 31 0.79 -18.33 5.31
N HIS A 32 1.88 -17.72 4.88
CA HIS A 32 2.36 -16.47 5.46
C HIS A 32 1.54 -15.28 4.95
N VAL A 33 1.19 -14.37 5.84
CA VAL A 33 0.50 -13.11 5.53
C VAL A 33 1.50 -11.97 5.66
N LYS A 34 1.88 -11.36 4.54
CA LYS A 34 2.82 -10.22 4.49
C LYS A 34 2.21 -8.89 4.95
N ASN A 35 1.03 -8.91 5.51
CA ASN A 35 0.33 -7.73 6.00
C ASN A 35 0.07 -7.84 7.49
N THR A 36 0.64 -6.93 8.27
CA THR A 36 0.48 -6.89 9.74
C THR A 36 -0.81 -6.18 10.17
N GLY A 37 -1.54 -5.54 9.26
CA GLY A 37 -2.84 -4.93 9.48
C GLY A 37 -3.88 -5.96 9.92
N ARG A 38 -4.99 -5.49 10.48
CA ARG A 38 -6.08 -6.36 10.96
C ARG A 38 -6.73 -7.11 9.81
N CYS A 39 -7.06 -6.44 8.73
CA CYS A 39 -7.62 -6.97 7.47
C CYS A 39 -8.75 -8.00 7.68
N ARG A 40 -9.55 -7.86 8.75
CA ARG A 40 -10.63 -8.80 9.07
C ARG A 40 -11.75 -8.73 8.05
N GLU A 41 -12.02 -7.54 7.58
CA GLU A 41 -13.02 -7.23 6.56
C GLU A 41 -12.67 -7.81 5.18
N LEU A 42 -11.40 -8.13 4.96
CA LEU A 42 -10.91 -8.70 3.71
C LEU A 42 -10.93 -10.23 3.71
N LEU A 43 -10.84 -10.84 4.88
CA LEU A 43 -10.65 -12.29 5.06
C LEU A 43 -11.84 -12.94 5.81
N PRO A 44 -13.09 -12.84 5.30
CA PRO A 44 -14.17 -13.66 5.83
C PRO A 44 -13.88 -15.14 5.54
N ILE A 45 -14.36 -16.04 6.42
CA ILE A 45 -14.22 -17.49 6.23
C ILE A 45 -14.79 -17.87 4.86
N ARG A 46 -14.07 -18.72 4.12
CA ARG A 46 -14.36 -19.15 2.74
C ARG A 46 -14.11 -18.10 1.66
N ALA A 47 -13.44 -16.96 1.99
CA ALA A 47 -13.00 -16.02 0.96
C ALA A 47 -12.08 -16.72 -0.04
N GLN A 48 -12.27 -16.42 -1.34
CA GLN A 48 -11.36 -16.84 -2.39
C GLN A 48 -10.07 -16.02 -2.30
N VAL A 49 -8.94 -16.70 -2.30
CA VAL A 49 -7.62 -16.08 -2.20
C VAL A 49 -6.66 -16.64 -3.25
N TRP A 50 -5.60 -15.91 -3.54
CA TRP A 50 -4.48 -16.37 -4.36
C TRP A 50 -3.20 -16.25 -3.57
N CYS A 51 -2.45 -17.33 -3.57
CA CYS A 51 -1.21 -17.46 -2.81
C CYS A 51 -0.04 -17.64 -3.75
N GLN A 52 1.07 -16.95 -3.47
CA GLN A 52 2.32 -17.15 -4.17
C GLN A 52 3.08 -18.32 -3.56
N LYS A 53 3.39 -19.34 -4.35
CA LYS A 53 4.29 -20.42 -3.95
C LYS A 53 5.73 -19.93 -3.97
N SER A 54 6.45 -20.14 -2.87
CA SER A 54 7.86 -19.78 -2.75
C SER A 54 8.75 -20.78 -3.48
N ASP A 55 9.76 -20.29 -4.19
CA ASP A 55 10.80 -21.12 -4.80
C ASP A 55 11.88 -21.55 -3.80
N ASN A 56 11.89 -20.99 -2.57
CA ASN A 56 12.85 -21.33 -1.53
C ASN A 56 12.37 -22.53 -0.69
N PRO A 57 12.97 -23.74 -0.85
CA PRO A 57 12.53 -24.94 -0.15
C PRO A 57 12.82 -24.92 1.36
N SER A 58 13.69 -24.03 1.84
CA SER A 58 14.04 -23.92 3.27
C SER A 58 13.07 -23.04 4.08
N ARG A 59 12.07 -22.41 3.44
CA ARG A 59 11.07 -21.61 4.14
C ARG A 59 10.12 -22.48 4.98
N LYS A 60 9.80 -21.99 6.18
CA LYS A 60 8.81 -22.64 7.07
C LYS A 60 7.39 -22.64 6.47
N THR A 61 7.06 -21.61 5.68
CA THR A 61 5.79 -21.50 4.96
C THR A 61 6.04 -21.56 3.47
N LYS A 62 5.38 -22.47 2.77
CA LYS A 62 5.52 -22.64 1.32
C LYS A 62 4.87 -21.52 0.52
N TYR A 63 3.91 -20.82 1.10
CA TYR A 63 3.05 -19.87 0.41
C TYR A 63 3.00 -18.53 1.13
N ASP A 64 2.83 -17.44 0.35
CA ASP A 64 2.47 -16.11 0.81
C ASP A 64 1.06 -15.77 0.29
N LEU A 65 0.15 -15.28 1.15
CA LEU A 65 -1.15 -14.78 0.74
C LEU A 65 -0.97 -13.41 0.09
N ILE A 66 -1.39 -13.29 -1.18
CA ILE A 66 -1.17 -12.08 -2.00
C ILE A 66 -2.49 -11.37 -2.29
N THR A 67 -3.47 -12.07 -2.87
CA THR A 67 -4.70 -11.45 -3.35
C THR A 67 -5.91 -12.10 -2.69
N VAL A 68 -6.92 -11.31 -2.38
CA VAL A 68 -8.21 -11.77 -1.88
C VAL A 68 -9.34 -11.18 -2.72
N ARG A 69 -10.42 -11.94 -2.87
CA ARG A 69 -11.67 -11.47 -3.46
C ARG A 69 -12.64 -11.00 -2.37
N LYS A 70 -13.01 -9.71 -2.42
CA LYS A 70 -14.05 -9.10 -1.60
C LYS A 70 -15.21 -8.67 -2.51
N GLY A 71 -16.29 -9.44 -2.54
CA GLY A 71 -17.37 -9.21 -3.49
C GLY A 71 -16.87 -9.32 -4.94
N HIS A 72 -17.03 -8.26 -5.71
CA HIS A 72 -16.54 -8.19 -7.09
C HIS A 72 -15.09 -7.72 -7.22
N ARG A 73 -14.49 -7.18 -6.15
CA ARG A 73 -13.14 -6.63 -6.16
C ARG A 73 -12.07 -7.68 -5.86
N LEU A 74 -10.94 -7.56 -6.53
CA LEU A 74 -9.68 -8.17 -6.13
C LEU A 74 -8.86 -7.14 -5.35
N ILE A 75 -8.33 -7.54 -4.22
CA ILE A 75 -7.52 -6.69 -3.33
C ILE A 75 -6.17 -7.36 -3.11
N ASN A 76 -5.11 -6.65 -3.44
CA ASN A 76 -3.76 -7.11 -3.10
C ASN A 76 -3.50 -6.86 -1.61
N MET A 77 -3.04 -7.87 -0.90
CA MET A 77 -2.78 -7.80 0.54
C MET A 77 -1.29 -7.71 0.90
N ASP A 78 -0.39 -7.78 -0.09
CA ASP A 78 1.05 -7.68 0.15
C ASP A 78 1.41 -6.24 0.55
N SER A 79 1.84 -6.02 1.79
CA SER A 79 2.23 -4.71 2.29
C SER A 79 3.52 -4.15 1.66
N GLN A 80 4.26 -4.96 0.91
CA GLN A 80 5.45 -4.54 0.17
C GLN A 80 5.11 -4.12 -1.28
N ALA A 81 3.96 -4.52 -1.78
CA ALA A 81 3.51 -4.22 -3.13
C ALA A 81 3.40 -2.72 -3.44
N PRO A 82 2.89 -1.86 -2.52
CA PRO A 82 2.78 -0.43 -2.78
C PRO A 82 4.08 0.24 -3.20
N ASN A 83 5.20 -0.07 -2.53
CA ASN A 83 6.50 0.50 -2.86
C ASN A 83 7.03 -0.01 -4.21
N ALA A 84 6.82 -1.29 -4.53
CA ALA A 84 7.21 -1.84 -5.82
C ALA A 84 6.39 -1.21 -6.97
N ALA A 85 5.07 -1.12 -6.81
CA ALA A 85 4.19 -0.49 -7.80
C ALA A 85 4.49 1.00 -7.98
N ALA A 86 4.73 1.74 -6.88
CA ALA A 86 5.12 3.15 -6.93
C ALA A 86 6.44 3.36 -7.67
N ARG A 87 7.42 2.47 -7.49
CA ARG A 87 8.69 2.53 -8.24
C ARG A 87 8.46 2.38 -9.74
N GLU A 88 7.73 1.35 -10.17
CA GLU A 88 7.43 1.10 -11.59
C GLU A 88 6.65 2.29 -12.19
N TRP A 89 5.67 2.82 -11.44
CA TRP A 89 4.88 3.97 -11.84
C TRP A 89 5.72 5.25 -12.00
N LEU A 90 6.64 5.54 -11.07
CA LEU A 90 7.59 6.66 -11.20
C LEU A 90 8.49 6.49 -12.43
N GLN A 91 9.01 5.29 -12.67
CA GLN A 91 9.87 4.99 -13.81
C GLN A 91 9.14 5.07 -15.15
N SER A 92 7.83 4.80 -15.17
CA SER A 92 6.98 4.93 -16.35
C SER A 92 6.47 6.36 -16.60
N GLY A 93 6.85 7.33 -15.76
CA GLY A 93 6.46 8.73 -15.94
C GLY A 93 5.17 9.13 -15.25
N GLY A 94 4.74 8.41 -14.20
CA GLY A 94 3.50 8.69 -13.49
C GLY A 94 3.39 10.08 -12.86
N LEU A 95 4.52 10.69 -12.49
CA LEU A 95 4.62 12.12 -12.10
C LEU A 95 5.26 13.00 -13.19
N GLY A 96 5.56 12.46 -14.36
CA GLY A 96 6.38 13.10 -15.39
C GLY A 96 7.77 12.47 -15.48
N ALA A 97 8.70 13.12 -16.19
CA ALA A 97 10.06 12.62 -16.38
C ALA A 97 10.89 12.77 -15.11
N VAL A 98 10.98 11.72 -14.30
CA VAL A 98 11.83 11.72 -13.10
C VAL A 98 13.24 11.22 -13.42
N SER A 99 14.25 11.81 -12.78
CA SER A 99 15.64 11.35 -12.79
C SER A 99 16.15 11.10 -11.37
N ASP A 100 17.33 10.48 -11.25
CA ASP A 100 17.99 10.18 -9.95
C ASP A 100 17.11 9.44 -8.93
N LEU A 101 16.22 8.56 -9.40
CA LEU A 101 15.32 7.80 -8.54
C LEU A 101 16.10 6.88 -7.60
N LYS A 102 15.98 7.13 -6.30
CA LYS A 102 16.60 6.35 -5.22
C LYS A 102 15.53 5.91 -4.23
N ALA A 103 15.60 4.66 -3.81
CA ALA A 103 14.76 4.15 -2.71
C ALA A 103 15.42 4.42 -1.36
N GLU A 104 14.57 4.44 -0.31
CA GLU A 104 14.97 4.45 1.09
C GLU A 104 15.98 5.57 1.42
N THR A 105 15.68 6.79 1.01
CA THR A 105 16.57 7.94 1.17
C THR A 105 16.34 8.64 2.50
N THR A 106 17.40 8.74 3.30
CA THR A 106 17.39 9.52 4.55
C THR A 106 17.55 11.00 4.25
N HIS A 107 16.69 11.83 4.85
CA HIS A 107 16.80 13.29 4.86
C HIS A 107 16.31 13.82 6.22
N GLY A 108 17.17 14.58 6.92
CA GLY A 108 16.92 14.95 8.31
C GLY A 108 16.68 13.72 9.19
N ASP A 109 15.61 13.77 9.98
CA ASP A 109 15.22 12.69 10.91
C ASP A 109 14.26 11.66 10.27
N SER A 110 14.05 11.74 8.95
CA SER A 110 13.13 10.87 8.23
C SER A 110 13.85 10.05 7.17
N ARG A 111 13.40 8.80 6.96
CA ARG A 111 13.78 7.96 5.84
C ARG A 111 12.55 7.77 4.97
N PHE A 112 12.55 8.42 3.82
CA PHE A 112 11.46 8.37 2.86
C PHE A 112 11.61 7.19 1.91
N ASP A 113 10.49 6.69 1.39
CA ASP A 113 10.48 5.54 0.49
C ASP A 113 11.23 5.82 -0.81
N PHE A 114 11.10 7.04 -1.36
CA PHE A 114 11.81 7.47 -2.56
C PHE A 114 12.31 8.90 -2.48
N SER A 115 13.42 9.16 -3.20
CA SER A 115 13.80 10.49 -3.64
C SER A 115 14.10 10.46 -5.13
N PHE A 116 13.86 11.58 -5.83
CA PHE A 116 14.08 11.75 -7.26
C PHE A 116 14.22 13.23 -7.60
N THR A 117 14.60 13.52 -8.84
CA THR A 117 14.58 14.88 -9.40
C THR A 117 13.43 14.98 -10.40
N LEU A 118 12.58 15.99 -10.25
CA LEU A 118 11.48 16.31 -11.17
C LEU A 118 11.58 17.80 -11.53
N ASP A 119 11.64 18.11 -12.82
CA ASP A 119 11.78 19.47 -13.35
C ASP A 119 12.95 20.26 -12.71
N GLY A 120 14.09 19.56 -12.50
CA GLY A 120 15.28 20.12 -11.88
C GLY A 120 15.22 20.29 -10.36
N ARG A 121 14.09 19.96 -9.73
CA ARG A 121 13.88 20.07 -8.27
C ARG A 121 14.04 18.70 -7.61
N LYS A 122 14.79 18.63 -6.51
CA LYS A 122 14.86 17.44 -5.68
C LYS A 122 13.54 17.22 -4.95
N CYS A 123 13.06 15.98 -4.99
CA CYS A 123 11.77 15.58 -4.43
C CYS A 123 11.93 14.40 -3.47
N PHE A 124 11.02 14.31 -2.49
CA PHE A 124 10.88 13.17 -1.58
C PHE A 124 9.44 12.65 -1.63
N LEU A 125 9.29 11.35 -1.60
CA LEU A 125 7.99 10.68 -1.63
C LEU A 125 7.91 9.60 -0.57
N GLU A 126 6.80 9.62 0.16
CA GLU A 126 6.38 8.57 1.09
C GLU A 126 5.20 7.82 0.51
N VAL A 127 5.23 6.50 0.55
CA VAL A 127 4.18 5.60 0.03
C VAL A 127 3.37 5.04 1.19
N LYS A 128 2.05 4.99 1.02
CA LYS A 128 1.11 4.38 1.97
C LYS A 128 0.22 3.39 1.23
N GLY A 129 0.31 2.10 1.57
CA GLY A 129 -0.61 1.09 1.06
C GLY A 129 -1.98 1.20 1.73
N VAL A 130 -3.05 1.16 0.95
CA VAL A 130 -4.44 1.28 1.44
C VAL A 130 -5.23 0.06 1.04
N THR A 131 -5.79 -0.63 2.03
CA THR A 131 -6.68 -1.78 1.84
C THR A 131 -8.02 -1.64 2.56
N LEU A 132 -8.15 -0.64 3.47
CA LEU A 132 -9.40 -0.37 4.17
C LEU A 132 -10.38 0.33 3.24
N GLU A 133 -11.46 -0.36 2.91
CA GLU A 133 -12.51 0.11 2.00
C GLU A 133 -13.89 -0.30 2.52
N ASN A 134 -14.83 0.62 2.42
CA ASN A 134 -16.26 0.38 2.62
C ASN A 134 -17.09 1.10 1.55
N GLU A 135 -17.91 0.38 0.79
CA GLU A 135 -18.79 0.90 -0.27
C GLU A 135 -18.09 1.80 -1.31
N GLY A 136 -16.84 1.48 -1.63
CA GLY A 136 -16.00 2.24 -2.56
C GLY A 136 -15.31 3.44 -1.94
N ILE A 137 -15.42 3.66 -0.64
CA ILE A 137 -14.74 4.73 0.08
C ILE A 137 -13.54 4.13 0.81
N CYS A 138 -12.36 4.69 0.53
CA CYS A 138 -11.13 4.28 1.19
C CYS A 138 -10.78 5.19 2.36
N ALA A 139 -10.24 4.62 3.42
CA ALA A 139 -9.76 5.37 4.58
C ALA A 139 -8.34 4.93 4.99
N PHE A 140 -7.55 5.87 5.49
CA PHE A 140 -6.22 5.58 6.03
C PHE A 140 -5.94 6.44 7.29
N PRO A 141 -5.35 5.86 8.34
CA PRO A 141 -4.86 4.48 8.46
C PRO A 141 -5.95 3.49 8.93
N ASP A 142 -5.67 2.18 8.83
CA ASP A 142 -6.50 1.11 9.37
C ASP A 142 -6.26 0.87 10.88
N ALA A 143 -5.13 1.37 11.40
CA ALA A 143 -4.74 1.34 12.81
C ALA A 143 -3.88 2.56 13.14
N PRO A 144 -3.80 3.01 14.42
CA PRO A 144 -2.97 4.14 14.82
C PRO A 144 -1.51 4.01 14.36
N THR A 145 -0.93 5.08 13.82
CA THR A 145 0.40 5.08 13.22
C THR A 145 1.22 6.32 13.57
N GLU A 146 1.88 6.34 14.71
CA GLU A 146 2.80 7.42 15.11
C GLU A 146 3.89 7.66 14.05
N ARG A 147 4.42 6.56 13.46
CA ARG A 147 5.41 6.64 12.39
C ARG A 147 4.84 7.34 11.14
N GLY A 148 3.57 7.09 10.80
CA GLY A 148 2.91 7.76 9.68
C GLY A 148 2.85 9.27 9.86
N ALA A 149 2.42 9.74 11.03
CA ALA A 149 2.39 11.16 11.37
C ALA A 149 3.79 11.78 11.42
N LYS A 150 4.81 11.04 11.88
CA LYS A 150 6.22 11.50 11.84
C LYS A 150 6.70 11.74 10.41
N HIS A 151 6.42 10.82 9.48
CA HIS A 151 6.81 10.96 8.08
C HIS A 151 6.13 12.15 7.40
N LEU A 152 4.85 12.42 7.72
CA LEU A 152 4.14 13.60 7.21
C LEU A 152 4.78 14.91 7.70
N ARG A 153 5.17 14.98 8.98
CA ARG A 153 5.93 16.15 9.51
C ARG A 153 7.29 16.31 8.83
N GLY A 154 7.96 15.20 8.51
CA GLY A 154 9.21 15.22 7.73
C GLY A 154 9.00 15.76 6.31
N LEU A 155 7.94 15.33 5.61
CA LEU A 155 7.57 15.84 4.29
C LEU A 155 7.19 17.32 4.35
N GLN A 156 6.44 17.75 5.39
CA GLN A 156 6.13 19.15 5.61
C GLN A 156 7.40 20.00 5.67
N LYS A 157 8.39 19.58 6.46
CA LYS A 157 9.68 20.27 6.55
C LYS A 157 10.41 20.30 5.19
N CYS A 158 10.39 19.21 4.44
CA CYS A 158 10.96 19.20 3.08
C CYS A 158 10.29 20.26 2.18
N ALA A 159 8.96 20.39 2.22
CA ALA A 159 8.24 21.40 1.45
C ALA A 159 8.60 22.83 1.89
N GLU A 160 8.69 23.11 3.20
CA GLU A 160 9.11 24.39 3.79
C GLU A 160 10.56 24.74 3.41
N ASP A 161 11.46 23.74 3.32
CA ASP A 161 12.86 23.89 2.90
C ASP A 161 13.03 24.02 1.37
N GLY A 162 11.93 24.05 0.60
CA GLY A 162 11.95 24.26 -0.85
C GLY A 162 12.09 22.99 -1.69
N PHE A 163 12.09 21.79 -1.13
CA PHE A 163 12.06 20.52 -1.87
C PHE A 163 10.65 20.20 -2.37
N GLY A 164 10.54 19.36 -3.43
CA GLY A 164 9.28 18.70 -3.76
C GLY A 164 8.95 17.65 -2.68
N ALA A 165 7.72 17.63 -2.20
CA ALA A 165 7.31 16.70 -1.16
C ALA A 165 5.98 16.04 -1.53
N TYR A 166 5.92 14.71 -1.46
CA TYR A 166 4.79 13.92 -1.92
C TYR A 166 4.43 12.84 -0.91
N VAL A 167 3.16 12.64 -0.64
CA VAL A 167 2.64 11.40 -0.07
C VAL A 167 1.73 10.73 -1.08
N LEU A 168 2.00 9.46 -1.40
CA LEU A 168 1.20 8.67 -2.35
C LEU A 168 0.50 7.53 -1.61
N PHE A 169 -0.83 7.61 -1.58
CA PHE A 169 -1.66 6.51 -1.13
C PHE A 169 -1.91 5.57 -2.30
N VAL A 170 -1.32 4.38 -2.25
CA VAL A 170 -1.51 3.32 -3.23
C VAL A 170 -2.68 2.45 -2.76
N ILE A 171 -3.82 2.63 -3.38
CA ILE A 171 -5.04 1.89 -3.06
C ILE A 171 -4.98 0.53 -3.76
N GLN A 172 -4.81 -0.53 -2.98
CA GLN A 172 -4.50 -1.88 -3.48
C GLN A 172 -5.75 -2.60 -4.05
N MET A 173 -6.62 -1.85 -4.69
CA MET A 173 -7.85 -2.30 -5.38
C MET A 173 -8.30 -1.27 -6.41
N SER A 174 -9.26 -1.64 -7.28
CA SER A 174 -9.90 -0.76 -8.27
C SER A 174 -11.30 -0.31 -7.82
N ASP A 175 -11.91 0.55 -8.63
CA ASP A 175 -13.30 1.01 -8.49
C ASP A 175 -13.61 1.71 -7.17
N VAL A 176 -12.72 2.58 -6.73
CA VAL A 176 -12.90 3.40 -5.53
C VAL A 176 -13.33 4.82 -5.88
N LYS A 177 -14.13 5.42 -5.01
CA LYS A 177 -14.72 6.76 -5.22
C LYS A 177 -13.80 7.88 -4.76
N TYR A 178 -13.27 7.75 -3.54
CA TYR A 178 -12.33 8.71 -2.93
C TYR A 178 -11.63 8.09 -1.72
N LEU A 179 -10.57 8.77 -1.29
CA LEU A 179 -9.83 8.48 -0.06
C LEU A 179 -10.02 9.62 0.94
N HIS A 180 -10.11 9.29 2.22
CA HIS A 180 -10.06 10.29 3.31
C HIS A 180 -9.19 9.81 4.48
N PRO A 181 -8.65 10.74 5.32
CA PRO A 181 -8.00 10.36 6.56
C PRO A 181 -9.00 9.73 7.53
N ASN A 182 -8.62 8.65 8.19
CA ASN A 182 -9.44 7.96 9.16
C ASN A 182 -9.28 8.58 10.56
N ASP A 183 -9.87 9.77 10.74
CA ASP A 183 -9.77 10.53 12.00
C ASP A 183 -10.36 9.78 13.21
N SER A 184 -11.29 8.86 12.99
CA SER A 184 -11.84 8.03 14.06
C SER A 184 -10.83 7.01 14.60
N THR A 185 -9.88 6.58 13.76
CA THR A 185 -8.83 5.63 14.11
C THR A 185 -7.55 6.34 14.57
N ASP A 186 -7.16 7.42 13.87
CA ASP A 186 -5.94 8.18 14.17
C ASP A 186 -6.14 9.68 13.84
N PRO A 187 -6.70 10.46 14.77
CA PRO A 187 -6.90 11.90 14.55
C PRO A 187 -5.59 12.68 14.40
N ASP A 188 -4.47 12.19 14.96
CA ASP A 188 -3.18 12.86 14.86
C ASP A 188 -2.57 12.68 13.47
N PHE A 189 -2.78 11.53 12.82
CA PHE A 189 -2.43 11.34 11.42
C PHE A 189 -3.22 12.29 10.52
N GLY A 190 -4.55 12.38 10.69
CA GLY A 190 -5.38 13.29 9.90
C GLY A 190 -4.99 14.75 10.05
N LYS A 191 -4.72 15.20 11.28
CA LYS A 191 -4.20 16.57 11.55
C LYS A 191 -2.84 16.79 10.88
N ALA A 192 -1.92 15.82 10.94
CA ALA A 192 -0.60 15.91 10.30
C ALA A 192 -0.73 15.98 8.78
N LEU A 193 -1.63 15.19 8.18
CA LEU A 193 -1.87 15.19 6.74
C LEU A 193 -2.39 16.55 6.25
N ARG A 194 -3.38 17.12 6.93
CA ARG A 194 -3.92 18.46 6.60
C ARG A 194 -2.86 19.55 6.73
N LYS A 195 -2.04 19.53 7.79
CA LYS A 195 -0.92 20.48 7.97
C LYS A 195 0.13 20.34 6.88
N ALA A 196 0.52 19.11 6.54
CA ALA A 196 1.47 18.85 5.48
C ALA A 196 0.95 19.35 4.12
N SER A 197 -0.32 19.09 3.80
CA SER A 197 -0.96 19.60 2.59
C SER A 197 -0.98 21.13 2.55
N ALA A 198 -1.34 21.80 3.64
CA ALA A 198 -1.33 23.27 3.75
C ALA A 198 0.07 23.86 3.58
N ALA A 199 1.14 23.13 3.93
CA ALA A 199 2.53 23.52 3.74
C ALA A 199 3.08 23.21 2.33
N GLY A 200 2.26 22.66 1.41
CA GLY A 200 2.65 22.40 0.04
C GLY A 200 3.05 20.95 -0.28
N VAL A 201 2.87 20.01 0.66
CA VAL A 201 3.03 18.59 0.36
C VAL A 201 1.90 18.17 -0.57
N GLN A 202 2.26 17.55 -1.71
CA GLN A 202 1.31 17.00 -2.65
C GLN A 202 0.74 15.70 -2.10
N VAL A 203 -0.56 15.68 -1.82
CA VAL A 203 -1.28 14.51 -1.32
C VAL A 203 -1.94 13.82 -2.51
N LEU A 204 -1.43 12.65 -2.86
CA LEU A 204 -1.88 11.88 -4.01
C LEU A 204 -2.51 10.56 -3.54
N ALA A 205 -3.56 10.12 -4.19
CA ALA A 205 -4.09 8.78 -4.07
C ALA A 205 -4.30 8.20 -5.46
N ALA A 206 -3.94 6.94 -5.65
CA ALA A 206 -4.16 6.24 -6.90
C ALA A 206 -4.68 4.83 -6.63
N ASP A 207 -5.67 4.41 -7.40
CA ASP A 207 -6.14 3.04 -7.39
C ASP A 207 -5.24 2.12 -8.21
N CYS A 208 -5.44 0.82 -8.09
CA CYS A 208 -4.66 -0.16 -8.81
C CYS A 208 -5.55 -1.13 -9.59
N MET A 209 -5.12 -1.45 -10.80
CA MET A 209 -5.60 -2.65 -11.48
C MET A 209 -5.00 -3.86 -10.81
N ILE A 210 -5.87 -4.70 -10.26
CA ILE A 210 -5.48 -5.95 -9.59
C ILE A 210 -5.98 -7.13 -10.40
N THR A 211 -5.08 -8.05 -10.69
CA THR A 211 -5.43 -9.38 -11.18
C THR A 211 -5.07 -10.42 -10.11
N GLU A 212 -5.27 -11.68 -10.41
CA GLU A 212 -4.88 -12.77 -9.52
C GLU A 212 -3.37 -12.79 -9.23
N ASN A 213 -2.56 -12.23 -10.16
CA ASN A 213 -1.10 -12.27 -10.10
C ASN A 213 -0.41 -10.93 -10.41
N SER A 214 -1.14 -9.82 -10.49
CA SER A 214 -0.51 -8.52 -10.76
C SER A 214 -1.16 -7.38 -9.98
N MET A 215 -0.40 -6.29 -9.83
CA MET A 215 -0.85 -5.03 -9.30
C MET A 215 -0.12 -3.90 -10.01
N ASP A 216 -0.86 -3.00 -10.64
CA ASP A 216 -0.34 -1.85 -11.37
C ASP A 216 -1.13 -0.60 -10.99
N ILE A 217 -0.43 0.51 -10.68
CA ILE A 217 -1.08 1.80 -10.42
C ILE A 217 -1.81 2.24 -11.71
N ASN A 218 -3.08 2.59 -11.58
CA ASN A 218 -3.98 2.85 -12.70
C ASN A 218 -4.33 4.34 -12.81
N SER A 219 -5.15 4.85 -11.92
CA SER A 219 -5.65 6.22 -12.02
C SER A 219 -5.69 6.94 -10.68
N PHE A 220 -5.60 8.29 -10.72
CA PHE A 220 -5.75 9.10 -9.53
C PHE A 220 -7.18 9.04 -9.00
N VAL A 221 -7.27 9.03 -7.68
CA VAL A 221 -8.52 9.02 -6.92
C VAL A 221 -8.60 10.31 -6.09
N PRO A 222 -9.76 10.97 -6.03
CA PRO A 222 -9.93 12.17 -5.20
C PRO A 222 -9.55 11.90 -3.73
N VAL A 223 -8.89 12.88 -3.10
CA VAL A 223 -8.61 12.89 -1.67
C VAL A 223 -9.42 13.98 -1.01
N THR A 224 -10.23 13.61 -0.02
CA THR A 224 -11.01 14.56 0.81
C THR A 224 -10.31 14.69 2.17
N LEU A 225 -9.69 15.86 2.43
CA LEU A 225 -8.95 16.14 3.67
C LEU A 225 -9.85 16.74 4.77
#